data_ed9a9750c90dca1049499280d6723001
#
_entry.id   ed9a9750c90dca1049499280d6723001
#
_cell.length_a   1.000
_cell.length_b   1.000
_cell.length_c   1.000
_cell.angle_alpha   90.00
_cell.angle_beta   90.00
_cell.angle_gamma   90.00
#
_symmetry.space_group_name_H-M   'P 1'
#
loop_
_entity.id
_entity.type
_entity.pdbx_description
1 polymer ?
#
loop_
_entity_poly.entity_id
_entity_poly.type
_entity_poly.pdbx_seq_one_letter_code
_entity_poly.pdbx_strand_id
1 'polypeptide(L)'
;DQTNQESMALFDAAQKLAGLVMTLFQAISALVTGQYGTLQEVGVFGAVAIVAQLFVAAIAVILLDEMLQNGYGIGSGISLFIATNICEQIVWRLFSFQSFKYGRGNEYEGAIVAFFHLLITRKDKLRAIREAMFRSHLPNLSNVFSTLFVFIAVIFFEHIKIDVRLMTTVNRADPKPFEIKLFYSSTTPIIVQSTIISQICSFSRIISSRWPESLVTRLLGVWRSPEQGLGDEYAVPISGLAYYL
;
A
#
# COMPACT_ATOMS: atom_id res chain seq x y z
N ASP A 1 1.59 -30.01 16.82
CA ASP A 1 1.85 -29.88 18.28
C ASP A 1 2.61 -28.58 18.55
N GLN A 2 1.90 -27.53 18.99
CA GLN A 2 2.47 -26.21 19.35
C GLN A 2 3.18 -26.21 20.74
N THR A 3 3.32 -27.36 21.35
CA THR A 3 3.83 -27.51 22.74
C THR A 3 5.33 -27.75 22.83
N ASN A 4 6.02 -28.09 21.75
CA ASN A 4 7.47 -28.30 21.76
C ASN A 4 8.19 -27.12 21.13
N GLN A 5 9.20 -26.56 21.85
CA GLN A 5 10.05 -25.47 21.35
C GLN A 5 10.70 -25.76 19.98
N GLU A 6 11.04 -27.03 19.74
CA GLU A 6 11.59 -27.46 18.45
C GLU A 6 10.59 -27.36 17.31
N SER A 7 9.30 -27.69 17.56
CA SER A 7 8.27 -27.57 16.53
C SER A 7 7.92 -26.12 16.21
N MET A 8 8.01 -25.20 17.19
CA MET A 8 7.85 -23.77 16.95
C MET A 8 9.01 -23.20 16.11
N ALA A 9 10.25 -23.55 16.43
CA ALA A 9 11.43 -23.11 15.68
C ALA A 9 11.39 -23.63 14.23
N LEU A 10 10.93 -24.87 14.02
CA LEU A 10 10.77 -25.47 12.70
C LEU A 10 9.64 -24.77 11.90
N PHE A 11 8.56 -24.40 12.56
CA PHE A 11 7.46 -23.67 11.94
C PHE A 11 7.89 -22.26 11.52
N ASP A 12 8.63 -21.54 12.36
CA ASP A 12 9.17 -20.22 12.03
C ASP A 12 10.15 -20.28 10.86
N ALA A 13 11.03 -21.28 10.85
CA ALA A 13 11.93 -21.50 9.72
C ALA A 13 11.19 -21.81 8.41
N ALA A 14 10.15 -22.66 8.48
CA ALA A 14 9.31 -22.98 7.33
C ALA A 14 8.54 -21.75 6.82
N GLN A 15 8.03 -20.90 7.71
CA GLN A 15 7.35 -19.67 7.36
C GLN A 15 8.30 -18.67 6.66
N LYS A 16 9.52 -18.51 7.15
CA LYS A 16 10.55 -17.67 6.51
C LYS A 16 10.90 -18.18 5.12
N LEU A 17 11.07 -19.48 4.97
CA LEU A 17 11.38 -20.12 3.68
C LEU A 17 10.22 -19.97 2.69
N ALA A 18 8.99 -20.16 3.14
CA ALA A 18 7.79 -19.91 2.33
C ALA A 18 7.71 -18.44 1.90
N GLY A 19 8.03 -17.50 2.79
CA GLY A 19 8.13 -16.07 2.48
C GLY A 19 9.13 -15.79 1.36
N LEU A 20 10.32 -16.37 1.42
CA LEU A 20 11.35 -16.21 0.38
C LEU A 20 10.91 -16.78 -0.98
N VAL A 21 10.24 -17.91 -0.99
CA VAL A 21 9.69 -18.52 -2.23
C VAL A 21 8.62 -17.61 -2.82
N MET A 22 7.74 -17.06 -1.98
CA MET A 22 6.70 -16.13 -2.43
C MET A 22 7.28 -14.81 -2.97
N THR A 23 8.33 -14.26 -2.36
CA THR A 23 8.99 -13.06 -2.87
C THR A 23 9.67 -13.29 -4.22
N LEU A 24 10.29 -14.45 -4.42
CA LEU A 24 10.86 -14.83 -5.71
C LEU A 24 9.76 -14.93 -6.78
N PHE A 25 8.65 -15.58 -6.45
CA PHE A 25 7.50 -15.66 -7.35
C PHE A 25 6.96 -14.26 -7.69
N GLN A 26 6.85 -13.38 -6.72
CA GLN A 26 6.38 -12.01 -6.92
C GLN A 26 7.33 -11.18 -7.77
N ALA A 27 8.64 -11.33 -7.59
CA ALA A 27 9.66 -10.66 -8.41
C ALA A 27 9.57 -11.10 -9.89
N ILE A 28 9.39 -12.39 -10.14
CA ILE A 28 9.19 -12.91 -11.49
C ILE A 28 7.87 -12.43 -12.09
N SER A 29 6.80 -12.42 -11.30
CA SER A 29 5.49 -11.91 -11.72
C SER A 29 5.55 -10.42 -12.09
N ALA A 30 6.22 -9.59 -11.31
CA ALA A 30 6.41 -8.17 -11.57
C ALA A 30 7.16 -7.92 -12.90
N LEU A 31 8.15 -8.75 -13.19
CA LEU A 31 8.89 -8.70 -14.45
C LEU A 31 8.02 -9.12 -15.65
N VAL A 32 7.26 -10.21 -15.53
CA VAL A 32 6.37 -10.70 -16.60
C VAL A 32 5.22 -9.73 -16.88
N THR A 33 4.71 -9.05 -15.85
CA THR A 33 3.66 -8.03 -16.00
C THR A 33 4.17 -6.72 -16.60
N GLY A 34 5.47 -6.57 -16.82
CA GLY A 34 6.05 -5.39 -17.45
C GLY A 34 6.10 -4.16 -16.56
N GLN A 35 6.11 -4.30 -15.22
CA GLN A 35 6.23 -3.17 -14.30
C GLN A 35 7.56 -2.41 -14.47
N TYR A 36 8.60 -3.10 -14.93
CA TYR A 36 9.94 -2.54 -15.16
C TYR A 36 10.27 -2.34 -16.65
N GLY A 37 9.26 -2.37 -17.52
CA GLY A 37 9.42 -2.32 -18.97
C GLY A 37 9.26 -3.68 -19.65
N THR A 38 9.23 -3.69 -20.97
CA THR A 38 9.09 -4.93 -21.73
C THR A 38 10.35 -5.79 -21.63
N LEU A 39 10.18 -7.12 -21.57
CA LEU A 39 11.31 -8.08 -21.52
C LEU A 39 12.32 -7.87 -22.67
N GLN A 40 11.86 -7.33 -23.80
CA GLN A 40 12.72 -7.04 -24.95
C GLN A 40 13.59 -5.81 -24.74
N GLU A 41 13.09 -4.79 -24.03
CA GLU A 41 13.85 -3.55 -23.72
C GLU A 41 14.86 -3.79 -22.60
N VAL A 42 14.45 -4.52 -21.55
CA VAL A 42 15.28 -4.78 -20.37
C VAL A 42 16.41 -5.78 -20.67
N GLY A 43 16.17 -6.71 -21.61
CA GLY A 43 17.10 -7.77 -21.92
C GLY A 43 17.21 -8.84 -20.82
N VAL A 44 17.79 -9.99 -21.15
CA VAL A 44 17.89 -11.13 -20.21
C VAL A 44 18.76 -10.80 -18.99
N PHE A 45 19.87 -10.11 -19.21
CA PHE A 45 20.77 -9.71 -18.11
C PHE A 45 20.11 -8.73 -17.15
N GLY A 46 19.40 -7.74 -17.68
CA GLY A 46 18.63 -6.79 -16.86
C GLY A 46 17.52 -7.47 -16.07
N ALA A 47 16.82 -8.42 -16.69
CA ALA A 47 15.77 -9.19 -16.03
C ALA A 47 16.30 -9.99 -14.83
N VAL A 48 17.44 -10.69 -15.00
CA VAL A 48 18.09 -11.41 -13.90
C VAL A 48 18.56 -10.46 -12.80
N ALA A 49 19.13 -9.31 -13.18
CA ALA A 49 19.60 -8.32 -12.22
C ALA A 49 18.44 -7.74 -11.38
N ILE A 50 17.29 -7.44 -12.00
CA ILE A 50 16.09 -6.95 -11.30
C ILE A 50 15.57 -8.00 -10.31
N VAL A 51 15.43 -9.25 -10.73
CA VAL A 51 14.97 -10.33 -9.83
C VAL A 51 15.94 -10.52 -8.66
N ALA A 52 17.25 -10.53 -8.93
CA ALA A 52 18.26 -10.63 -7.88
C ALA A 52 18.20 -9.46 -6.90
N GLN A 53 18.04 -8.23 -7.38
CA GLN A 53 17.92 -7.03 -6.55
C GLN A 53 16.67 -7.09 -5.66
N LEU A 54 15.52 -7.46 -6.21
CA LEU A 54 14.27 -7.61 -5.44
C LEU A 54 14.39 -8.70 -4.38
N PHE A 55 15.04 -9.81 -4.71
CA PHE A 55 15.25 -10.91 -3.78
C PHE A 55 16.18 -10.52 -2.62
N VAL A 56 17.29 -9.84 -2.92
CA VAL A 56 18.22 -9.33 -1.88
C VAL A 56 17.52 -8.30 -0.99
N ALA A 57 16.71 -7.40 -1.58
CA ALA A 57 15.92 -6.44 -0.81
C ALA A 57 14.94 -7.13 0.14
N ALA A 58 14.27 -8.18 -0.32
CA ALA A 58 13.35 -8.96 0.52
C ALA A 58 14.07 -9.65 1.69
N ILE A 59 15.24 -10.24 1.45
CA ILE A 59 16.07 -10.81 2.53
C ILE A 59 16.44 -9.72 3.54
N ALA A 60 16.86 -8.56 3.08
CA ALA A 60 17.23 -7.44 3.97
C ALA A 60 16.06 -7.01 4.84
N VAL A 61 14.83 -6.92 4.28
CA VAL A 61 13.62 -6.58 5.03
C VAL A 61 13.28 -7.64 6.08
N ILE A 62 13.39 -8.93 5.76
CA ILE A 62 13.14 -10.03 6.71
C ILE A 62 14.15 -9.98 7.87
N LEU A 63 15.44 -9.75 7.58
CA LEU A 63 16.47 -9.65 8.61
C LEU A 63 16.27 -8.41 9.49
N LEU A 64 15.89 -7.28 8.92
CA LEU A 64 15.55 -6.07 9.66
C LEU A 64 14.34 -6.27 10.56
N ASP A 65 13.30 -6.94 10.08
CA ASP A 65 12.10 -7.26 10.87
C ASP A 65 12.47 -8.14 12.07
N GLU A 66 13.27 -9.18 11.87
CA GLU A 66 13.74 -10.05 12.94
C GLU A 66 14.62 -9.30 13.97
N MET A 67 15.49 -8.42 13.51
CA MET A 67 16.32 -7.59 14.39
C MET A 67 15.46 -6.62 15.23
N LEU A 68 14.43 -6.02 14.65
CA LEU A 68 13.52 -5.11 15.34
C LEU A 68 12.67 -5.85 16.38
N GLN A 69 12.16 -7.03 16.05
CA GLN A 69 11.36 -7.82 16.98
C GLN A 69 12.18 -8.32 18.18
N ASN A 70 13.34 -8.89 17.92
CA ASN A 70 14.18 -9.52 18.96
C ASN A 70 15.11 -8.54 19.68
N GLY A 71 15.59 -7.51 18.97
CA GLY A 71 16.60 -6.59 19.53
C GLY A 71 16.00 -5.38 20.24
N TYR A 72 14.96 -4.80 19.72
CA TYR A 72 14.41 -3.53 20.22
C TYR A 72 13.01 -3.65 20.85
N GLY A 73 12.33 -4.77 20.70
CA GLY A 73 11.00 -4.99 21.27
C GLY A 73 9.91 -4.06 20.71
N ILE A 74 10.13 -3.50 19.52
CA ILE A 74 9.21 -2.52 18.89
C ILE A 74 7.98 -3.20 18.23
N GLY A 75 7.77 -4.50 18.48
CA GLY A 75 6.70 -5.25 17.83
C GLY A 75 7.08 -5.68 16.40
N SER A 76 6.13 -5.64 15.47
CA SER A 76 6.39 -6.05 14.08
C SER A 76 7.07 -4.94 13.28
N GLY A 77 8.28 -5.20 12.78
CA GLY A 77 9.00 -4.30 11.89
C GLY A 77 8.28 -4.09 10.55
N ILE A 78 7.57 -5.09 10.06
CA ILE A 78 6.76 -4.99 8.83
C ILE A 78 5.69 -3.91 8.98
N SER A 79 4.99 -3.87 10.11
CA SER A 79 3.99 -2.83 10.39
C SER A 79 4.62 -1.43 10.43
N LEU A 80 5.83 -1.31 10.98
CA LEU A 80 6.59 -0.07 11.00
C LEU A 80 6.97 0.38 9.59
N PHE A 81 7.47 -0.52 8.75
CA PHE A 81 7.84 -0.21 7.37
C PHE A 81 6.63 0.21 6.53
N ILE A 82 5.48 -0.45 6.71
CA ILE A 82 4.24 -0.06 6.02
C ILE A 82 3.78 1.32 6.47
N ALA A 83 3.80 1.60 7.78
CA ALA A 83 3.44 2.91 8.31
C ALA A 83 4.37 4.01 7.77
N THR A 84 5.69 3.76 7.74
CA THR A 84 6.68 4.70 7.21
C THR A 84 6.44 4.97 5.71
N ASN A 85 6.15 3.94 4.94
CA ASN A 85 5.89 4.05 3.50
C ASN A 85 4.61 4.87 3.23
N ILE A 86 3.56 4.64 4.02
CA ILE A 86 2.31 5.43 3.92
C ILE A 86 2.59 6.89 4.30
N CYS A 87 3.34 7.15 5.37
CA CYS A 87 3.70 8.51 5.78
C CYS A 87 4.53 9.21 4.70
N GLU A 88 5.51 8.52 4.09
CA GLU A 88 6.29 9.06 2.97
C GLU A 88 5.40 9.46 1.80
N GLN A 89 4.49 8.58 1.38
CA GLN A 89 3.56 8.89 0.29
C GLN A 89 2.65 10.07 0.61
N ILE A 90 2.18 10.21 1.85
CA ILE A 90 1.38 11.34 2.27
C ILE A 90 2.20 12.62 2.20
N VAL A 91 3.42 12.63 2.76
CA VAL A 91 4.33 13.79 2.73
C VAL A 91 4.66 14.16 1.29
N TRP A 92 4.94 13.20 0.42
CA TRP A 92 5.18 13.44 -1.00
C TRP A 92 3.99 14.13 -1.68
N ARG A 93 2.79 13.58 -1.51
CA ARG A 93 1.56 14.16 -2.09
C ARG A 93 1.23 15.56 -1.55
N LEU A 94 1.70 15.91 -0.35
CA LEU A 94 1.49 17.23 0.24
C LEU A 94 2.55 18.25 -0.21
N PHE A 95 3.83 17.86 -0.22
CA PHE A 95 4.97 18.76 -0.34
C PHE A 95 5.83 18.55 -1.59
N SER A 96 5.44 17.69 -2.53
CA SER A 96 6.21 17.48 -3.76
C SER A 96 6.39 18.78 -4.55
N PHE A 97 7.66 19.07 -4.90
CA PHE A 97 8.03 20.18 -5.77
C PHE A 97 8.05 19.79 -7.26
N GLN A 98 7.70 18.56 -7.58
CA GLN A 98 7.68 18.09 -8.94
C GLN A 98 6.59 18.84 -9.74
N SER A 99 6.95 19.36 -10.90
CA SER A 99 6.04 20.11 -11.76
C SER A 99 5.68 19.32 -13.01
N PHE A 100 4.40 19.23 -13.30
CA PHE A 100 3.86 18.65 -14.51
C PHE A 100 3.31 19.73 -15.44
N LYS A 101 3.53 19.56 -16.74
CA LYS A 101 2.98 20.45 -17.77
C LYS A 101 1.61 19.92 -18.20
N TYR A 102 0.57 20.35 -17.53
CA TYR A 102 -0.79 20.19 -18.05
C TYR A 102 -1.17 21.44 -18.86
N GLY A 103 -1.95 21.28 -19.93
CA GLY A 103 -2.24 22.28 -20.96
C GLY A 103 -2.59 23.72 -20.52
N ARG A 104 -2.63 24.02 -19.23
CA ARG A 104 -2.84 25.35 -18.63
C ARG A 104 -1.59 25.96 -18.00
N GLY A 105 -0.43 25.30 -18.08
CA GLY A 105 0.83 25.75 -17.48
C GLY A 105 1.52 24.69 -16.63
N ASN A 106 2.58 25.11 -15.93
CA ASN A 106 3.28 24.25 -14.99
C ASN A 106 2.48 24.17 -13.69
N GLU A 107 2.07 22.98 -13.29
CA GLU A 107 1.39 22.73 -12.02
C GLU A 107 2.25 21.84 -11.14
N TYR A 108 2.37 22.20 -9.85
CA TYR A 108 3.08 21.38 -8.88
C TYR A 108 2.21 20.21 -8.43
N GLU A 109 2.84 19.05 -8.20
CA GLU A 109 2.16 17.83 -7.74
C GLU A 109 1.66 17.99 -6.29
N GLY A 110 2.50 18.54 -5.40
CA GLY A 110 2.17 18.70 -3.98
C GLY A 110 0.96 19.59 -3.78
N ALA A 111 -0.05 19.13 -3.05
CA ALA A 111 -1.29 19.87 -2.84
C ALA A 111 -1.08 21.22 -2.15
N ILE A 112 -0.21 21.28 -1.13
CA ILE A 112 0.09 22.51 -0.37
C ILE A 112 0.95 23.43 -1.22
N VAL A 113 2.00 22.92 -1.87
CA VAL A 113 2.87 23.71 -2.73
C VAL A 113 2.09 24.33 -3.89
N ALA A 114 1.22 23.54 -4.52
CA ALA A 114 0.35 24.02 -5.59
C ALA A 114 -0.64 25.08 -5.10
N PHE A 115 -1.20 24.93 -3.91
CA PHE A 115 -2.07 25.95 -3.32
C PHE A 115 -1.38 27.30 -3.19
N PHE A 116 -0.18 27.34 -2.59
CA PHE A 116 0.60 28.56 -2.47
C PHE A 116 1.00 29.14 -3.84
N HIS A 117 1.43 28.28 -4.76
CA HIS A 117 1.78 28.69 -6.12
C HIS A 117 0.59 29.32 -6.86
N LEU A 118 -0.58 28.69 -6.82
CA LEU A 118 -1.80 29.22 -7.45
C LEU A 118 -2.24 30.53 -6.81
N LEU A 119 -2.08 30.65 -5.49
CA LEU A 119 -2.43 31.86 -4.74
C LEU A 119 -1.54 33.06 -5.12
N ILE A 120 -0.27 32.80 -5.44
CA ILE A 120 0.68 33.85 -5.86
C ILE A 120 0.50 34.19 -7.35
N THR A 121 0.31 33.18 -8.20
CA THR A 121 0.34 33.36 -9.67
C THR A 121 -0.98 33.89 -10.22
N ARG A 122 -2.14 33.52 -9.63
CA ARG A 122 -3.46 33.90 -10.13
C ARG A 122 -3.90 35.26 -9.60
N LYS A 123 -4.44 36.11 -10.47
CA LYS A 123 -5.00 37.44 -10.09
C LYS A 123 -6.26 37.29 -9.23
N ASP A 124 -7.14 36.32 -9.60
CA ASP A 124 -8.40 36.05 -8.89
C ASP A 124 -8.19 35.01 -7.80
N LYS A 125 -8.10 35.44 -6.54
CA LYS A 125 -7.83 34.55 -5.39
C LYS A 125 -8.92 33.51 -5.13
N LEU A 126 -10.20 33.87 -5.30
CA LEU A 126 -11.32 32.96 -5.11
C LEU A 126 -11.32 31.84 -6.14
N ARG A 127 -11.01 32.15 -7.39
CA ARG A 127 -10.88 31.17 -8.46
C ARG A 127 -9.68 30.25 -8.21
N ALA A 128 -8.56 30.78 -7.74
CA ALA A 128 -7.37 30.00 -7.38
C ALA A 128 -7.66 28.98 -6.26
N ILE A 129 -8.39 29.38 -5.22
CA ILE A 129 -8.79 28.48 -4.12
C ILE A 129 -9.70 27.36 -4.66
N ARG A 130 -10.72 27.70 -5.47
CA ARG A 130 -11.61 26.70 -6.06
C ARG A 130 -10.85 25.72 -6.96
N GLU A 131 -9.90 26.23 -7.76
CA GLU A 131 -9.04 25.40 -8.62
C GLU A 131 -8.16 24.47 -7.80
N ALA A 132 -7.56 24.93 -6.70
CA ALA A 132 -6.77 24.10 -5.80
C ALA A 132 -7.58 23.02 -5.07
N MET A 133 -8.85 23.30 -4.76
CA MET A 133 -9.74 22.33 -4.09
C MET A 133 -10.24 21.22 -5.01
N PHE A 134 -10.46 21.51 -6.30
CA PHE A 134 -11.11 20.58 -7.25
C PHE A 134 -10.24 20.35 -8.49
N ARG A 135 -8.99 19.92 -8.28
CA ARG A 135 -8.10 19.49 -9.37
C ARG A 135 -8.48 18.08 -9.83
N SER A 136 -8.53 17.83 -11.14
CA SER A 136 -9.01 16.57 -11.70
C SER A 136 -7.94 15.46 -11.78
N HIS A 137 -6.64 15.80 -11.87
CA HIS A 137 -5.57 14.81 -12.13
C HIS A 137 -4.45 14.81 -11.10
N LEU A 138 -4.46 15.73 -10.15
CA LEU A 138 -3.40 15.89 -9.15
C LEU A 138 -4.00 15.90 -7.75
N PRO A 139 -3.19 15.67 -6.69
CA PRO A 139 -3.67 15.73 -5.31
C PRO A 139 -4.39 17.04 -5.01
N ASN A 140 -5.59 16.96 -4.43
CA ASN A 140 -6.46 18.08 -4.15
C ASN A 140 -6.34 18.52 -2.71
N LEU A 141 -6.53 19.80 -2.45
CA LEU A 141 -6.64 20.32 -1.09
C LEU A 141 -7.86 19.72 -0.36
N SER A 142 -8.95 19.41 -1.08
CA SER A 142 -10.12 18.72 -0.53
C SER A 142 -9.76 17.34 0.02
N ASN A 143 -8.89 16.58 -0.65
CA ASN A 143 -8.42 15.27 -0.17
C ASN A 143 -7.60 15.41 1.13
N VAL A 144 -6.80 16.49 1.25
CA VAL A 144 -6.03 16.76 2.48
C VAL A 144 -6.97 16.98 3.67
N PHE A 145 -7.99 17.82 3.51
CA PHE A 145 -8.98 18.05 4.56
C PHE A 145 -9.78 16.78 4.90
N SER A 146 -10.19 16.00 3.90
CA SER A 146 -10.88 14.74 4.12
C SER A 146 -10.00 13.74 4.89
N THR A 147 -8.72 13.62 4.52
CA THR A 147 -7.77 12.74 5.21
C THR A 147 -7.57 13.18 6.67
N LEU A 148 -7.41 14.48 6.91
CA LEU A 148 -7.27 15.01 8.27
C LEU A 148 -8.54 14.77 9.10
N PHE A 149 -9.71 14.99 8.52
CA PHE A 149 -10.99 14.74 9.19
C PHE A 149 -11.15 13.25 9.56
N VAL A 150 -10.89 12.33 8.61
CA VAL A 150 -10.94 10.89 8.86
C VAL A 150 -9.93 10.49 9.93
N PHE A 151 -8.72 11.03 9.90
CA PHE A 151 -7.69 10.75 10.90
C PHE A 151 -8.14 11.16 12.31
N ILE A 152 -8.69 12.37 12.49
CA ILE A 152 -9.21 12.84 13.77
C ILE A 152 -10.40 11.97 14.22
N ALA A 153 -11.31 11.63 13.30
CA ALA A 153 -12.46 10.79 13.62
C ALA A 153 -12.03 9.39 14.09
N VAL A 154 -11.06 8.77 13.40
CA VAL A 154 -10.53 7.45 13.79
C VAL A 154 -9.90 7.49 15.17
N ILE A 155 -9.05 8.50 15.47
CA ILE A 155 -8.46 8.67 16.80
C ILE A 155 -9.55 8.82 17.87
N PHE A 156 -10.56 9.63 17.59
CA PHE A 156 -11.67 9.81 18.54
C PHE A 156 -12.38 8.51 18.83
N PHE A 157 -12.74 7.74 17.81
CA PHE A 157 -13.43 6.45 17.98
C PHE A 157 -12.55 5.38 18.63
N GLU A 158 -11.24 5.38 18.39
CA GLU A 158 -10.31 4.43 19.00
C GLU A 158 -10.17 4.63 20.52
N HIS A 159 -10.34 5.87 21.01
CA HIS A 159 -10.27 6.18 22.44
C HIS A 159 -11.55 5.81 23.20
N ILE A 160 -12.65 5.51 22.52
CA ILE A 160 -13.88 5.09 23.20
C ILE A 160 -13.72 3.64 23.64
N LYS A 161 -13.64 3.45 24.97
CA LYS A 161 -13.52 2.14 25.61
C LYS A 161 -14.48 2.04 26.79
N ILE A 162 -14.89 0.83 27.10
CA ILE A 162 -15.71 0.50 28.25
C ILE A 162 -14.87 -0.37 29.19
N ASP A 163 -14.70 0.09 30.42
CA ASP A 163 -13.97 -0.64 31.46
C ASP A 163 -14.90 -1.55 32.21
N VAL A 164 -14.78 -2.87 32.04
CA VAL A 164 -15.50 -3.89 32.78
C VAL A 164 -14.62 -4.36 33.93
N ARG A 165 -15.13 -4.24 35.15
CA ARG A 165 -14.43 -4.73 36.34
C ARG A 165 -14.57 -6.25 36.46
N LEU A 166 -13.48 -6.96 36.22
CA LEU A 166 -13.42 -8.41 36.40
C LEU A 166 -13.00 -8.73 37.85
N MET A 167 -13.86 -9.45 38.56
CA MET A 167 -13.53 -10.01 39.89
C MET A 167 -13.04 -11.44 39.70
N THR A 168 -11.78 -11.68 40.05
CA THR A 168 -11.23 -13.03 40.10
C THR A 168 -11.63 -13.69 41.41
N THR A 169 -12.12 -14.94 41.36
CA THR A 169 -12.57 -15.71 42.51
C THR A 169 -11.47 -15.98 43.54
N VAL A 170 -10.20 -15.93 43.12
CA VAL A 170 -9.02 -16.23 43.95
C VAL A 170 -8.51 -15.03 44.75
N ASN A 171 -8.54 -13.83 44.16
CA ASN A 171 -8.11 -12.59 44.80
C ASN A 171 -9.22 -11.54 44.71
N ARG A 172 -10.03 -11.39 45.76
CA ARG A 172 -11.07 -10.38 45.86
C ARG A 172 -10.56 -8.94 46.05
N ALA A 173 -9.26 -8.76 46.26
CA ALA A 173 -8.71 -7.49 46.71
C ALA A 173 -8.50 -6.45 45.60
N ASP A 174 -8.18 -6.85 44.35
CA ASP A 174 -7.91 -5.92 43.27
C ASP A 174 -8.65 -6.29 41.98
N PRO A 175 -9.82 -5.66 41.73
CA PRO A 175 -10.52 -5.82 40.46
C PRO A 175 -9.69 -5.19 39.33
N LYS A 176 -9.11 -6.02 38.46
CA LYS A 176 -8.43 -5.50 37.25
C LYS A 176 -9.49 -5.06 36.24
N PRO A 177 -9.44 -3.80 35.76
CA PRO A 177 -10.33 -3.35 34.72
C PRO A 177 -9.94 -4.07 33.40
N PHE A 178 -10.95 -4.67 32.75
CA PHE A 178 -10.81 -5.22 31.43
C PHE A 178 -11.35 -4.18 30.43
N GLU A 179 -10.47 -3.61 29.62
CA GLU A 179 -10.83 -2.59 28.66
C GLU A 179 -11.38 -3.25 27.37
N ILE A 180 -12.65 -2.97 27.07
CA ILE A 180 -13.26 -3.37 25.79
C ILE A 180 -13.30 -2.14 24.90
N LYS A 181 -12.52 -2.16 23.83
CA LYS A 181 -12.54 -1.08 22.82
C LYS A 181 -13.80 -1.18 21.98
N LEU A 182 -14.41 -0.04 21.64
CA LEU A 182 -15.57 0.03 20.76
C LEU A 182 -15.23 -0.44 19.35
N PHE A 183 -14.03 -0.08 18.86
CA PHE A 183 -13.51 -0.52 17.57
C PHE A 183 -12.19 -1.27 17.79
N TYR A 184 -12.15 -2.50 17.27
CA TYR A 184 -10.92 -3.26 17.16
C TYR A 184 -10.34 -2.99 15.75
N SER A 185 -9.44 -2.03 15.65
CA SER A 185 -8.67 -1.82 14.45
C SER A 185 -7.46 -2.76 14.45
N SER A 186 -7.43 -3.69 13.50
CA SER A 186 -6.25 -4.51 13.25
C SER A 186 -5.70 -4.18 11.85
N THR A 187 -4.40 -3.94 11.75
CA THR A 187 -3.74 -3.70 10.46
C THR A 187 -3.60 -4.98 9.64
N THR A 188 -3.54 -6.14 10.30
CA THR A 188 -3.33 -7.44 9.66
C THR A 188 -4.38 -7.79 8.61
N PRO A 189 -5.71 -7.69 8.87
CA PRO A 189 -6.72 -7.97 7.85
C PRO A 189 -6.63 -7.05 6.63
N ILE A 190 -6.28 -5.78 6.81
CA ILE A 190 -6.15 -4.81 5.72
C ILE A 190 -4.96 -5.16 4.84
N ILE A 191 -3.83 -5.54 5.45
CA ILE A 191 -2.63 -5.97 4.72
C ILE A 191 -2.91 -7.25 3.93
N VAL A 192 -3.55 -8.24 4.55
CA VAL A 192 -3.90 -9.51 3.89
C VAL A 192 -4.86 -9.25 2.73
N GLN A 193 -5.90 -8.43 2.94
CA GLN A 193 -6.85 -8.07 1.88
C GLN A 193 -6.15 -7.37 0.71
N SER A 194 -5.34 -6.35 0.95
CA SER A 194 -4.63 -5.63 -0.11
C SER A 194 -3.65 -6.52 -0.86
N THR A 195 -2.99 -7.45 -0.17
CA THR A 195 -2.09 -8.43 -0.78
C THR A 195 -2.86 -9.40 -1.68
N ILE A 196 -3.99 -9.94 -1.22
CA ILE A 196 -4.82 -10.85 -2.01
C ILE A 196 -5.35 -10.15 -3.28
N ILE A 197 -5.88 -8.93 -3.14
CA ILE A 197 -6.36 -8.15 -4.28
C ILE A 197 -5.23 -7.88 -5.28
N SER A 198 -4.05 -7.47 -4.80
CA SER A 198 -2.88 -7.25 -5.65
C SER A 198 -2.45 -8.51 -6.39
N GLN A 199 -2.49 -9.68 -5.73
CA GLN A 199 -2.17 -10.97 -6.37
C GLN A 199 -3.22 -11.33 -7.43
N ILE A 200 -4.50 -11.18 -7.15
CA ILE A 200 -5.59 -11.43 -8.12
C ILE A 200 -5.43 -10.53 -9.35
N CYS A 201 -5.18 -9.24 -9.14
CA CYS A 201 -4.94 -8.29 -10.24
C CYS A 201 -3.71 -8.67 -11.06
N SER A 202 -2.61 -9.08 -10.42
CA SER A 202 -1.39 -9.52 -11.10
C SER A 202 -1.63 -10.78 -11.94
N PHE A 203 -2.31 -11.78 -11.38
CA PHE A 203 -2.72 -12.99 -12.13
C PHE A 203 -3.64 -12.67 -13.29
N SER A 204 -4.65 -11.82 -13.08
CA SER A 204 -5.56 -11.36 -14.14
C SER A 204 -4.80 -10.72 -15.29
N ARG A 205 -3.81 -9.88 -14.98
CA ARG A 205 -2.98 -9.20 -15.97
C ARG A 205 -2.11 -10.18 -16.77
N ILE A 206 -1.49 -11.17 -16.11
CA ILE A 206 -0.68 -12.21 -16.78
C ILE A 206 -1.56 -13.03 -17.72
N ILE A 207 -2.75 -13.45 -17.27
CA ILE A 207 -3.67 -14.26 -18.09
C ILE A 207 -4.18 -13.42 -19.27
N SER A 208 -4.52 -12.17 -19.05
CA SER A 208 -4.98 -11.25 -20.10
C SER A 208 -3.92 -11.02 -21.18
N SER A 209 -2.64 -10.91 -20.79
CA SER A 209 -1.54 -10.76 -21.74
C SER A 209 -1.26 -12.02 -22.57
N ARG A 210 -1.53 -13.22 -22.01
CA ARG A 210 -1.22 -14.49 -22.66
C ARG A 210 -2.37 -15.08 -23.47
N TRP A 211 -3.61 -14.90 -23.00
CA TRP A 211 -4.84 -15.42 -23.62
C TRP A 211 -5.96 -14.37 -23.61
N PRO A 212 -5.90 -13.36 -24.50
CA PRO A 212 -6.84 -12.22 -24.45
C PRO A 212 -8.29 -12.61 -24.72
N GLU A 213 -8.57 -13.68 -25.47
CA GLU A 213 -9.93 -14.10 -25.85
C GLU A 213 -10.52 -15.21 -24.97
N SER A 214 -9.83 -15.62 -23.92
CA SER A 214 -10.31 -16.68 -23.02
C SER A 214 -11.50 -16.21 -22.18
N LEU A 215 -12.45 -17.14 -21.89
CA LEU A 215 -13.54 -16.90 -20.94
C LEU A 215 -13.02 -16.48 -19.55
N VAL A 216 -11.86 -17.05 -19.16
CA VAL A 216 -11.21 -16.72 -17.89
C VAL A 216 -10.74 -15.27 -17.87
N THR A 217 -10.21 -14.74 -18.97
CA THR A 217 -9.83 -13.35 -19.11
C THR A 217 -11.02 -12.40 -19.02
N ARG A 218 -12.14 -12.77 -19.65
CA ARG A 218 -13.37 -11.96 -19.57
C ARG A 218 -13.95 -11.90 -18.16
N LEU A 219 -13.77 -12.96 -17.38
CA LEU A 219 -14.27 -13.05 -16.00
C LEU A 219 -13.31 -12.38 -15.01
N LEU A 220 -12.00 -12.58 -15.13
CA LEU A 220 -11.00 -12.01 -14.26
C LEU A 220 -10.74 -10.53 -14.51
N GLY A 221 -10.65 -10.12 -15.79
CA GLY A 221 -10.48 -8.72 -16.16
C GLY A 221 -9.82 -8.53 -17.51
N VAL A 222 -10.41 -7.62 -18.30
CA VAL A 222 -9.84 -7.13 -19.55
C VAL A 222 -9.07 -5.87 -19.27
N TRP A 223 -7.78 -5.85 -19.61
CA TRP A 223 -6.87 -4.75 -19.35
C TRP A 223 -6.63 -3.95 -20.63
N ARG A 224 -6.70 -2.62 -20.53
CA ARG A 224 -6.29 -1.73 -21.61
C ARG A 224 -4.80 -1.42 -21.44
N SER A 225 -4.03 -1.60 -22.52
CA SER A 225 -2.65 -1.10 -22.57
C SER A 225 -2.68 0.43 -22.46
N PRO A 226 -1.71 1.04 -21.76
CA PRO A 226 -1.60 2.49 -21.70
C PRO A 226 -1.41 3.03 -23.11
N GLU A 227 -2.33 3.89 -23.57
CA GLU A 227 -2.14 4.64 -24.81
C GLU A 227 -1.00 5.63 -24.57
N GLN A 228 0.03 5.54 -25.40
CA GLN A 228 1.16 6.46 -25.38
C GLN A 228 0.64 7.90 -25.58
N GLY A 229 0.55 8.66 -24.48
CA GLY A 229 0.23 10.08 -24.58
C GLY A 229 -0.60 10.70 -23.45
N LEU A 230 -1.30 9.95 -22.66
CA LEU A 230 -2.08 10.48 -21.52
C LEU A 230 -1.58 9.83 -20.22
N GLY A 231 -0.54 10.33 -19.61
CA GLY A 231 -0.14 10.23 -18.21
C GLY A 231 -0.48 8.98 -17.34
N ASP A 232 -1.23 8.02 -17.82
CA ASP A 232 -1.55 6.79 -17.14
C ASP A 232 -0.49 5.74 -17.44
N GLU A 233 0.52 5.71 -16.61
CA GLU A 233 1.66 4.79 -16.64
C GLU A 233 1.25 3.33 -16.36
N TYR A 234 0.00 3.09 -15.96
CA TYR A 234 -0.48 1.79 -15.52
C TYR A 234 -1.66 1.30 -16.37
N ALA A 235 -1.61 0.02 -16.74
CA ALA A 235 -2.74 -0.64 -17.37
C ALA A 235 -3.96 -0.66 -16.42
N VAL A 236 -5.10 -0.16 -16.88
CA VAL A 236 -6.33 -0.07 -16.08
C VAL A 236 -7.29 -1.18 -16.51
N PRO A 237 -7.93 -1.90 -15.58
CA PRO A 237 -8.95 -2.89 -15.92
C PRO A 237 -10.22 -2.19 -16.41
N ILE A 238 -10.77 -2.65 -17.54
CA ILE A 238 -12.01 -2.07 -18.15
C ILE A 238 -13.23 -2.84 -17.69
N SER A 239 -13.11 -4.15 -17.50
CA SER A 239 -14.22 -5.04 -17.15
C SER A 239 -13.73 -6.28 -16.44
N GLY A 240 -14.65 -6.99 -15.79
CA GLY A 240 -14.36 -8.22 -15.05
C GLY A 240 -14.18 -7.99 -13.55
N LEU A 241 -13.76 -9.03 -12.84
CA LEU A 241 -13.61 -9.02 -11.39
C LEU A 241 -12.60 -7.97 -10.93
N ALA A 242 -11.49 -7.80 -11.66
CA ALA A 242 -10.47 -6.81 -11.37
C ALA A 242 -10.93 -5.34 -11.48
N TYR A 243 -12.03 -5.08 -12.17
CA TYR A 243 -12.63 -3.75 -12.26
C TYR A 243 -13.42 -3.38 -11.00
N TYR A 244 -14.01 -4.37 -10.31
CA TYR A 244 -14.81 -4.17 -9.09
C TYR A 244 -14.00 -4.30 -7.79
N LEU A 245 -12.79 -4.81 -7.86
CA LEU A 245 -11.86 -4.92 -6.74
C LEU A 245 -10.98 -3.69 -6.61
#